data_9642c6eccbc32221fecef965614195ff
#
_entry.id   9642c6eccbc32221fecef965614195ff
#
_cell.length_a   1.000
_cell.length_b   1.000
_cell.length_c   1.000
_cell.angle_alpha   90.00
_cell.angle_beta   90.00
_cell.angle_gamma   90.00
#
_symmetry.space_group_name_H-M   'P 1'
#
loop_
_entity.id
_entity.type
_entity.pdbx_description
1 polymer ?
#
loop_
_entity_poly.entity_id
_entity_poly.type
_entity_poly.pdbx_seq_one_letter_code
_entity_poly.pdbx_strand_id
1 'polypeptide(L)' 'MIMNDTIYTIPEVAKYLKLSRSKVYLLVTQKKIPYIRIGRNVRIRQSDLETWIRENLNVQSQFLH' A
#
# COMPACT_ATOMS: atom_id res chain seq x y z
N MET A 1 19.94 -8.65 12.30
CA MET A 1 19.61 -7.60 11.38
C MET A 1 18.42 -6.78 11.86
N ILE A 2 18.50 -5.51 11.71
CA ILE A 2 17.47 -4.61 12.20
C ILE A 2 16.52 -4.24 11.05
N MET A 3 15.25 -4.41 11.29
CA MET A 3 14.26 -3.96 10.34
C MET A 3 13.72 -2.63 10.79
N ASN A 4 13.90 -1.64 9.96
CA ASN A 4 13.37 -0.31 10.23
C ASN A 4 12.10 -0.06 9.45
N ASP A 5 11.41 -1.14 9.11
CA ASP A 5 10.25 -1.07 8.27
C ASP A 5 9.01 -0.93 9.15
N THR A 6 8.28 0.13 8.96
CA THR A 6 7.02 0.32 9.67
C THR A 6 5.97 -0.61 9.09
N ILE A 7 5.17 -1.20 9.96
CA ILE A 7 4.09 -2.09 9.56
C ILE A 7 2.78 -1.35 9.78
N TYR A 8 1.99 -1.25 8.73
CA TYR A 8 0.72 -0.53 8.76
C TYR A 8 -0.46 -1.48 8.80
N THR A 9 -1.49 -1.09 9.53
CA THR A 9 -2.81 -1.72 9.42
C THR A 9 -3.54 -1.15 8.22
N ILE A 10 -4.64 -1.79 7.84
CA ILE A 10 -5.45 -1.28 6.73
C ILE A 10 -5.99 0.13 7.02
N PRO A 11 -6.54 0.40 8.22
CA PRO A 11 -6.99 1.76 8.50
C PRO A 11 -5.87 2.80 8.38
N GLU A 12 -4.66 2.44 8.80
CA GLU A 12 -3.54 3.35 8.69
C GLU A 12 -3.15 3.60 7.24
N VAL A 13 -3.17 2.57 6.41
CA VAL A 13 -2.90 2.74 4.98
C VAL A 13 -3.97 3.62 4.34
N ALA A 14 -5.23 3.38 4.69
CA ALA A 14 -6.33 4.17 4.15
C ALA A 14 -6.14 5.64 4.49
N LYS A 15 -5.78 5.92 5.73
CA LYS A 15 -5.56 7.30 6.16
C LYS A 15 -4.36 7.91 5.42
N TYR A 16 -3.30 7.15 5.29
CA TYR A 16 -2.09 7.61 4.62
C TYR A 16 -2.36 7.95 3.15
N LEU A 17 -3.10 7.08 2.47
CA LEU A 17 -3.41 7.27 1.06
C LEU A 17 -4.64 8.13 0.83
N LYS A 18 -5.34 8.49 1.91
CA LYS A 18 -6.58 9.28 1.86
C LYS A 18 -7.64 8.56 1.03
N LEU A 19 -7.73 7.26 1.25
CA LEU A 19 -8.74 6.40 0.64
C LEU A 19 -9.65 5.86 1.73
N SER A 20 -10.80 5.35 1.33
CA SER A 20 -11.67 4.66 2.27
C SER A 20 -11.04 3.32 2.65
N ARG A 21 -11.39 2.81 3.83
CA ARG A 21 -10.94 1.50 4.25
C ARG A 21 -11.44 0.42 3.29
N SER A 22 -12.67 0.58 2.83
CA SER A 22 -13.25 -0.36 1.87
C SER A 22 -12.42 -0.44 0.61
N LYS A 23 -11.93 0.70 0.14
CA LYS A 23 -11.10 0.72 -1.07
C LYS A 23 -9.80 -0.03 -0.85
N VAL A 24 -9.17 0.17 0.31
CA VAL A 24 -7.92 -0.52 0.60
C VAL A 24 -8.16 -2.02 0.74
N TYR A 25 -9.24 -2.42 1.42
CA TYR A 25 -9.58 -3.84 1.51
C TYR A 25 -9.80 -4.45 0.14
N LEU A 26 -10.45 -3.70 -0.74
CA LEU A 26 -10.67 -4.18 -2.10
C LEU A 26 -9.34 -4.40 -2.82
N LEU A 27 -8.41 -3.47 -2.68
CA LEU A 27 -7.08 -3.61 -3.29
C LEU A 27 -6.37 -4.86 -2.77
N VAL A 28 -6.48 -5.13 -1.49
CA VAL A 28 -5.89 -6.32 -0.90
C VAL A 28 -6.57 -7.58 -1.44
N THR A 29 -7.89 -7.58 -1.46
CA THR A 29 -8.67 -8.72 -1.93
C THR A 29 -8.35 -9.04 -3.39
N GLN A 30 -8.17 -8.01 -4.19
CA GLN A 30 -7.84 -8.17 -5.60
C GLN A 30 -6.36 -8.39 -5.84
N LYS A 31 -5.57 -8.40 -4.77
CA LYS A 31 -4.13 -8.60 -4.83
C LYS A 31 -3.45 -7.55 -5.70
N LYS A 32 -3.94 -6.33 -5.60
CA LYS A 32 -3.39 -5.20 -6.35
C LYS A 32 -2.45 -4.35 -5.52
N ILE A 33 -2.30 -4.67 -4.25
CA ILE A 33 -1.38 -3.99 -3.36
C ILE A 33 -0.65 -5.06 -2.55
N PRO A 34 0.67 -4.94 -2.35
CA PRO A 34 1.40 -5.95 -1.59
C PRO A 34 0.99 -5.92 -0.12
N TYR A 35 0.84 -7.09 0.46
CA TYR A 35 0.43 -7.19 1.85
C TYR A 35 1.03 -8.42 2.50
N ILE A 36 0.99 -8.43 3.83
CA ILE A 36 1.40 -9.56 4.65
C ILE A 36 0.16 -10.06 5.37
N ARG A 37 -0.02 -11.38 5.37
CA ARG A 37 -1.10 -11.99 6.14
C ARG A 37 -0.50 -12.72 7.32
N ILE A 38 -0.97 -12.35 8.51
CA ILE A 38 -0.54 -13.02 9.75
C ILE A 38 -1.80 -13.52 10.43
N GLY A 39 -2.07 -14.82 10.26
CA GLY A 39 -3.34 -15.36 10.70
C GLY A 39 -4.47 -14.72 9.93
N ARG A 40 -5.35 -14.03 10.63
CA ARG A 40 -6.46 -13.32 10.02
C ARG A 40 -6.15 -11.83 9.82
N ASN A 41 -4.96 -11.43 10.20
CA ASN A 41 -4.60 -10.02 10.16
C ASN A 41 -3.86 -9.72 8.88
N VAL A 42 -4.20 -8.59 8.28
CA VAL A 42 -3.52 -8.11 7.08
C VAL A 42 -2.72 -6.88 7.46
N ARG A 43 -1.48 -6.86 7.03
CA ARG A 43 -0.58 -5.74 7.31
C ARG A 43 0.16 -5.38 6.03
N ILE A 44 0.63 -4.14 5.96
CA ILE A 44 1.38 -3.67 4.79
C ILE A 44 2.66 -3.02 5.28
N ARG A 45 3.79 -3.48 4.72
CA ARG A 45 5.08 -2.91 5.08
C ARG A 45 5.27 -1.58 4.38
N GLN A 46 5.92 -0.66 5.09
CA GLN A 46 6.17 0.67 4.54
C GLN A 46 6.95 0.59 3.24
N SER A 47 7.98 -0.23 3.18
CA SER A 47 8.80 -0.34 1.98
C SER A 47 7.99 -0.82 0.78
N ASP A 48 7.11 -1.78 1.00
CA ASP A 48 6.25 -2.29 -0.06
C ASP A 48 5.25 -1.22 -0.50
N LEU A 49 4.71 -0.48 0.47
CA LEU A 49 3.76 0.57 0.16
C LEU A 49 4.41 1.68 -0.67
N GLU A 50 5.63 2.05 -0.31
CA GLU A 50 6.34 3.08 -1.05
C GLU A 50 6.63 2.64 -2.47
N THR A 51 7.02 1.39 -2.66
CA THR A 51 7.26 0.86 -4.00
C THR A 51 5.97 0.85 -4.80
N TRP A 52 4.88 0.43 -4.16
CA TRP A 52 3.58 0.39 -4.83
C TRP A 52 3.13 1.79 -5.24
N ILE A 53 3.36 2.78 -4.38
CA ILE A 53 3.01 4.16 -4.71
C ILE A 53 3.79 4.62 -5.92
N ARG A 54 5.08 4.32 -5.98
CA ARG A 54 5.89 4.70 -7.14
C ARG A 54 5.40 4.02 -8.41
N GLU A 55 5.01 2.76 -8.30
CA GLU A 55 4.52 2.02 -9.45
C GLU A 55 3.18 2.53 -9.95
N ASN A 56 2.45 3.20 -9.09
CA ASN A 56 1.14 3.76 -9.45
C ASN A 56 1.21 5.26 -9.75
N LEU A 57 2.40 5.79 -9.79
CA LEU A 57 2.58 7.20 -10.08
C LEU A 57 2.37 7.45 -11.57
N ASN A 58 1.47 8.36 -11.89
CA ASN A 58 1.16 8.67 -13.27
C ASN A 58 1.83 9.98 -13.65
N VAL A 59 3.07 9.88 -14.10
CA VAL A 59 3.83 11.08 -14.45
C VAL A 59 4.15 11.16 -15.93
N GLN A 60 3.96 10.09 -16.67
CA GLN A 60 4.35 10.08 -18.07
C GLN A 60 3.59 11.10 -18.88
N SER A 61 2.36 11.40 -18.51
CA SER A 61 1.59 12.41 -19.21
C SER A 61 2.24 13.78 -19.11
N GLN A 62 3.09 13.96 -18.13
CA GLN A 62 3.76 15.23 -17.89
C GLN A 62 5.07 15.35 -18.64
N PHE A 63 5.57 14.23 -19.11
CA PHE A 63 6.87 14.20 -19.73
C PHE A 63 6.82 13.96 -21.22
N LEU A 64 5.67 13.66 -21.72
CA LEU A 64 5.55 13.26 -23.10
C LEU A 64 5.14 14.40 -24.01
N HIS A 65 5.47 15.60 -23.60
CA HIS A 65 5.17 16.75 -24.44
C HIS A 65 6.07 17.88 -24.22
#